data_e5e1fbe351e6600b1f05d2fb5779df64
#
_entry.id   e5e1fbe351e6600b1f05d2fb5779df64
#
_cell.length_a   1.000
_cell.length_b   1.000
_cell.length_c   1.000
_cell.angle_alpha   90.00
_cell.angle_beta   90.00
_cell.angle_gamma   90.00
#
_symmetry.space_group_name_H-M   'P 1'
#
loop_
_entity.id
_entity.type
_entity.pdbx_description
1 polymer ?
#
loop_
_entity_poly.entity_id
_entity_poly.type
_entity_poly.pdbx_seq_one_letter_code
_entity_poly.pdbx_strand_id
1 'polypeptide(L)'
;IKAIADFVRSKTYIQCDKALPSYLALIPLIYVRHHYPTAWTGAKQIDTFLVRTLLAGAFGGQSDRIIDALVKRFKEIERFDAEEGFAVIRSQNRNLEISKDRFFEMGYGSKTIHLILNLWYPAFTHTPAYDNNLPQVDHVFPQSRLKAVKVTSPDTGRSVMKYRDDARNHLANCMLLTRAENGGGGKSDMSPADWFKDKDANYLDLHLIPKDKALWAMDRYEDFIAERKSLIATKFSWLIA
;
A
#
# COMPACT_ATOMS: atom_id res chain seq x y z
N ILE A 1 16.89 -19.03 5.16
CA ILE A 1 16.26 -18.00 4.30
C ILE A 1 14.93 -18.51 3.76
N LYS A 2 14.88 -19.68 3.09
CA LYS A 2 13.64 -20.21 2.50
C LYS A 2 12.48 -20.27 3.51
N ALA A 3 12.70 -20.78 4.73
CA ALA A 3 11.67 -20.85 5.77
C ALA A 3 11.08 -19.48 6.16
N ILE A 4 11.88 -18.41 6.12
CA ILE A 4 11.40 -17.03 6.36
C ILE A 4 10.56 -16.55 5.17
N ALA A 5 11.02 -16.78 3.95
CA ALA A 5 10.27 -16.40 2.75
C ALA A 5 8.90 -17.10 2.70
N ASP A 6 8.88 -18.40 2.96
CA ASP A 6 7.64 -19.19 3.01
C ASP A 6 6.70 -18.71 4.13
N PHE A 7 7.26 -18.40 5.32
CA PHE A 7 6.50 -17.86 6.43
C PHE A 7 5.89 -16.50 6.09
N VAL A 8 6.70 -15.57 5.57
CA VAL A 8 6.24 -14.22 5.22
C VAL A 8 5.10 -14.30 4.19
N ARG A 9 5.26 -15.06 3.11
CA ARG A 9 4.24 -15.20 2.06
C ARG A 9 2.96 -15.87 2.54
N SER A 10 3.05 -16.86 3.44
CA SER A 10 1.89 -17.67 3.85
C SER A 10 1.21 -17.20 5.12
N LYS A 11 1.87 -16.37 5.95
CA LYS A 11 1.41 -16.01 7.29
C LYS A 11 1.32 -14.51 7.54
N THR A 12 1.71 -13.68 6.58
CA THR A 12 1.63 -12.22 6.68
C THR A 12 0.87 -11.63 5.48
N TYR A 13 0.62 -10.32 5.52
CA TYR A 13 0.03 -9.61 4.38
C TYR A 13 0.99 -9.44 3.19
N ILE A 14 2.28 -9.80 3.32
CA ILE A 14 3.27 -9.69 2.24
C ILE A 14 3.18 -10.95 1.38
N GLN A 15 2.26 -10.96 0.43
CA GLN A 15 1.97 -12.13 -0.40
C GLN A 15 2.77 -12.18 -1.72
N CYS A 16 3.46 -11.09 -2.07
CA CYS A 16 4.32 -11.04 -3.26
C CYS A 16 5.54 -10.15 -3.02
N ASP A 17 6.58 -10.32 -3.85
CA ASP A 17 7.84 -9.58 -3.72
C ASP A 17 7.65 -8.08 -3.85
N LYS A 18 6.72 -7.62 -4.69
CA LYS A 18 6.40 -6.18 -4.83
C LYS A 18 5.81 -5.56 -3.56
N ALA A 19 5.21 -6.38 -2.67
CA ALA A 19 4.69 -5.91 -1.39
C ALA A 19 5.76 -5.81 -0.29
N LEU A 20 7.03 -6.13 -0.61
CA LEU A 20 8.16 -6.01 0.30
C LEU A 20 9.08 -4.85 -0.14
N PRO A 21 8.80 -3.61 0.26
CA PRO A 21 9.57 -2.42 -0.17
C PRO A 21 11.05 -2.46 0.21
N SER A 22 11.41 -3.24 1.25
CA SER A 22 12.78 -3.45 1.68
C SER A 22 13.00 -4.86 2.21
N TYR A 23 13.86 -5.62 1.58
CA TYR A 23 14.30 -6.94 2.07
C TYR A 23 15.11 -6.86 3.36
N LEU A 24 15.66 -5.70 3.70
CA LEU A 24 16.45 -5.47 4.90
C LEU A 24 15.64 -5.70 6.17
N ALA A 25 14.33 -5.51 6.12
CA ALA A 25 13.42 -5.83 7.23
C ALA A 25 13.43 -7.30 7.63
N LEU A 26 13.85 -8.20 6.73
CA LEU A 26 13.90 -9.63 7.00
C LEU A 26 15.17 -10.07 7.76
N ILE A 27 16.24 -9.27 7.75
CA ILE A 27 17.53 -9.68 8.37
C ILE A 27 17.40 -9.97 9.87
N PRO A 28 16.77 -9.10 10.68
CA PRO A 28 16.57 -9.40 12.11
C PRO A 28 15.70 -10.65 12.34
N LEU A 29 14.71 -10.89 11.46
CA LEU A 29 13.86 -12.07 11.52
C LEU A 29 14.62 -13.36 11.20
N ILE A 30 15.49 -13.31 10.18
CA ILE A 30 16.37 -14.43 9.81
C ILE A 30 17.29 -14.76 10.98
N TYR A 31 17.88 -13.73 11.63
CA TYR A 31 18.72 -13.90 12.81
C TYR A 31 17.99 -14.64 13.91
N VAL A 32 16.82 -14.15 14.34
CA VAL A 32 16.04 -14.77 15.42
C VAL A 32 15.64 -16.20 15.07
N ARG A 33 15.14 -16.41 13.86
CA ARG A 33 14.73 -17.75 13.41
C ARG A 33 15.87 -18.75 13.39
N HIS A 34 17.09 -18.30 13.12
CA HIS A 34 18.28 -19.14 13.10
C HIS A 34 18.78 -19.48 14.49
N HIS A 35 18.93 -18.47 15.35
CA HIS A 35 19.56 -18.63 16.66
C HIS A 35 18.58 -19.09 17.76
N TYR A 36 17.30 -18.71 17.64
CA TYR A 36 16.27 -18.97 18.65
C TYR A 36 15.02 -19.62 18.02
N PRO A 37 15.14 -20.78 17.38
CA PRO A 37 14.03 -21.41 16.64
C PRO A 37 12.84 -21.79 17.55
N THR A 38 13.09 -22.11 18.81
CA THR A 38 12.06 -22.44 19.81
C THR A 38 11.34 -21.22 20.39
N ALA A 39 11.98 -20.05 20.32
CA ALA A 39 11.44 -18.77 20.76
C ALA A 39 10.88 -17.94 19.59
N TRP A 40 10.67 -18.55 18.42
CA TRP A 40 10.05 -17.93 17.27
C TRP A 40 8.60 -17.60 17.56
N THR A 41 8.23 -16.34 17.37
CA THR A 41 6.92 -15.80 17.72
C THR A 41 5.84 -16.11 16.71
N GLY A 42 4.60 -15.79 17.06
CA GLY A 42 3.45 -15.96 16.18
C GLY A 42 3.39 -14.96 15.01
N ALA A 43 2.68 -15.35 13.96
CA ALA A 43 2.55 -14.61 12.70
C ALA A 43 2.08 -13.16 12.89
N LYS A 44 1.15 -12.93 13.83
CA LYS A 44 0.57 -11.60 14.05
C LYS A 44 1.59 -10.53 14.45
N GLN A 45 2.53 -10.86 15.33
CA GLN A 45 3.56 -9.90 15.74
C GLN A 45 4.51 -9.55 14.61
N ILE A 46 4.93 -10.56 13.84
CA ILE A 46 5.83 -10.38 12.69
C ILE A 46 5.14 -9.55 11.61
N ASP A 47 3.88 -9.85 11.33
CA ASP A 47 3.09 -9.13 10.35
C ASP A 47 2.93 -7.64 10.74
N THR A 48 2.53 -7.37 11.98
CA THR A 48 2.44 -6.00 12.51
C THR A 48 3.76 -5.26 12.43
N PHE A 49 4.87 -5.91 12.79
CA PHE A 49 6.21 -5.33 12.72
C PHE A 49 6.58 -4.98 11.27
N LEU A 50 6.41 -5.92 10.34
CA LEU A 50 6.74 -5.71 8.94
C LEU A 50 5.89 -4.60 8.32
N VAL A 51 4.57 -4.66 8.49
CA VAL A 51 3.66 -3.65 7.92
C VAL A 51 4.03 -2.26 8.40
N ARG A 52 4.15 -2.05 9.72
CA ARG A 52 4.43 -0.73 10.28
C ARG A 52 5.80 -0.21 9.90
N THR A 53 6.84 -1.03 10.01
CA THR A 53 8.22 -0.59 9.71
C THR A 53 8.45 -0.33 8.22
N LEU A 54 7.83 -1.12 7.34
CA LEU A 54 7.96 -0.96 5.90
C LEU A 54 7.18 0.26 5.40
N LEU A 55 5.95 0.49 5.87
CA LEU A 55 5.17 1.68 5.51
C LEU A 55 5.80 2.95 6.07
N ALA A 56 6.34 2.90 7.28
CA ALA A 56 7.08 4.02 7.85
C ALA A 56 8.45 4.26 7.17
N GLY A 57 8.91 3.34 6.32
CA GLY A 57 10.22 3.46 5.66
C GLY A 57 11.40 3.34 6.61
N ALA A 58 11.25 2.57 7.70
CA ALA A 58 12.25 2.47 8.76
C ALA A 58 13.62 1.99 8.27
N PHE A 59 13.63 1.16 7.23
CA PHE A 59 14.87 0.59 6.64
C PHE A 59 15.40 1.42 5.45
N GLY A 60 15.07 2.70 5.35
CA GLY A 60 15.66 3.64 4.38
C GLY A 60 16.92 4.32 4.93
N GLY A 61 17.80 4.78 4.04
CA GLY A 61 19.03 5.49 4.43
C GLY A 61 20.03 4.63 5.20
N GLN A 62 20.32 4.97 6.45
CA GLN A 62 21.27 4.24 7.31
C GLN A 62 20.69 2.95 7.90
N SER A 63 20.26 2.04 7.06
CA SER A 63 19.58 0.78 7.43
C SER A 63 20.45 -0.15 8.28
N ASP A 64 21.77 -0.20 8.02
CA ASP A 64 22.68 -1.11 8.71
C ASP A 64 22.69 -0.86 10.21
N ARG A 65 22.75 0.41 10.61
CA ARG A 65 22.68 0.78 12.03
C ARG A 65 21.40 0.30 12.72
N ILE A 66 20.28 0.36 12.04
CA ILE A 66 18.98 -0.11 12.55
C ILE A 66 18.98 -1.63 12.67
N ILE A 67 19.49 -2.33 11.64
CA ILE A 67 19.58 -3.78 11.62
C ILE A 67 20.46 -4.28 12.75
N ASP A 68 21.65 -3.70 12.93
CA ASP A 68 22.59 -4.06 13.99
C ASP A 68 21.98 -3.86 15.38
N ALA A 69 21.29 -2.74 15.60
CA ALA A 69 20.60 -2.46 16.84
C ALA A 69 19.47 -3.45 17.13
N LEU A 70 18.67 -3.81 16.10
CA LEU A 70 17.62 -4.83 16.23
C LEU A 70 18.19 -6.21 16.53
N VAL A 71 19.23 -6.63 15.80
CA VAL A 71 19.90 -7.91 16.02
C VAL A 71 20.49 -7.97 17.43
N LYS A 72 21.16 -6.90 17.87
CA LYS A 72 21.69 -6.80 19.25
C LYS A 72 20.57 -6.97 20.27
N ARG A 73 19.45 -6.25 20.12
CA ARG A 73 18.34 -6.33 21.08
C ARG A 73 17.71 -7.72 21.09
N PHE A 74 17.45 -8.32 19.94
CA PHE A 74 16.87 -9.66 19.87
C PHE A 74 17.82 -10.75 20.38
N LYS A 75 19.14 -10.54 20.28
CA LYS A 75 20.13 -11.39 20.91
C LYS A 75 20.07 -11.30 22.44
N GLU A 76 19.91 -10.10 23.00
CA GLU A 76 19.82 -9.89 24.46
C GLU A 76 18.58 -10.56 25.07
N ILE A 77 17.43 -10.51 24.34
CA ILE A 77 16.17 -11.08 24.83
C ILE A 77 15.90 -12.50 24.34
N GLU A 78 16.76 -13.05 23.49
CA GLU A 78 16.71 -14.40 22.90
C GLU A 78 15.38 -14.76 22.21
N ARG A 79 14.66 -13.77 21.70
CA ARG A 79 13.39 -13.94 20.99
C ARG A 79 13.11 -12.78 20.03
N PHE A 80 12.12 -12.97 19.18
CA PHE A 80 11.48 -11.85 18.48
C PHE A 80 10.41 -11.21 19.38
N ASP A 81 10.42 -9.89 19.43
CA ASP A 81 9.40 -9.11 20.12
C ASP A 81 9.17 -7.82 19.31
N ALA A 82 7.93 -7.60 18.83
CA ALA A 82 7.62 -6.47 17.97
C ALA A 82 7.74 -5.12 18.70
N GLU A 83 7.31 -5.05 19.96
CA GLU A 83 7.35 -3.80 20.73
C GLU A 83 8.80 -3.40 21.06
N GLU A 84 9.63 -4.36 21.43
CA GLU A 84 11.07 -4.14 21.58
C GLU A 84 11.71 -3.67 20.26
N GLY A 85 11.33 -4.28 19.14
CA GLY A 85 11.78 -3.84 17.82
C GLY A 85 11.35 -2.41 17.49
N PHE A 86 10.12 -2.03 17.80
CA PHE A 86 9.64 -0.65 17.62
C PHE A 86 10.39 0.33 18.55
N ALA A 87 10.66 -0.04 19.79
CA ALA A 87 11.43 0.78 20.73
C ALA A 87 12.85 1.04 20.20
N VAL A 88 13.52 0.00 19.68
CA VAL A 88 14.85 0.13 19.05
C VAL A 88 14.80 1.07 17.87
N ILE A 89 13.84 0.92 16.97
CA ILE A 89 13.72 1.77 15.76
C ILE A 89 13.49 3.24 16.15
N ARG A 90 12.62 3.51 17.14
CA ARG A 90 12.38 4.87 17.66
C ARG A 90 13.64 5.46 18.29
N SER A 91 14.43 4.67 19.01
CA SER A 91 15.71 5.13 19.62
C SER A 91 16.76 5.53 18.57
N GLN A 92 16.59 5.07 17.32
CA GLN A 92 17.40 5.47 16.17
C GLN A 92 16.82 6.69 15.41
N ASN A 93 15.94 7.48 16.06
CA ASN A 93 15.29 8.65 15.52
C ASN A 93 14.43 8.34 14.26
N ARG A 94 13.78 7.18 14.23
CA ARG A 94 12.81 6.83 13.18
C ARG A 94 11.39 6.93 13.71
N ASN A 95 10.58 7.76 13.07
CA ASN A 95 9.15 7.83 13.35
C ASN A 95 8.44 6.64 12.67
N LEU A 96 7.67 5.89 13.46
CA LEU A 96 6.84 4.78 13.00
C LEU A 96 5.37 5.16 12.84
N GLU A 97 5.02 6.41 13.14
CA GLU A 97 3.68 6.92 12.91
C GLU A 97 3.46 7.17 11.41
N ILE A 98 2.29 6.78 10.96
CA ILE A 98 1.87 6.99 9.57
C ILE A 98 0.73 7.99 9.63
N SER A 99 1.04 9.27 9.37
CA SER A 99 0.02 10.30 9.29
C SER A 99 -0.93 10.02 8.12
N LYS A 100 -2.17 10.51 8.25
CA LYS A 100 -3.19 10.37 7.20
C LYS A 100 -2.70 10.89 5.85
N ASP A 101 -2.07 12.06 5.82
CA ASP A 101 -1.57 12.65 4.57
C ASP A 101 -0.51 11.78 3.92
N ARG A 102 0.51 11.36 4.69
CA ARG A 102 1.55 10.45 4.22
C ARG A 102 1.00 9.14 3.69
N PHE A 103 -0.01 8.56 4.36
CA PHE A 103 -0.64 7.33 3.90
C PHE A 103 -1.27 7.50 2.51
N PHE A 104 -1.95 8.61 2.28
CA PHE A 104 -2.59 8.89 1.01
C PHE A 104 -1.63 9.25 -0.12
N GLU A 105 -0.40 9.70 0.19
CA GLU A 105 0.67 9.89 -0.79
C GLU A 105 1.28 8.57 -1.29
N MET A 106 1.04 7.44 -0.58
CA MET A 106 1.53 6.11 -0.96
C MET A 106 0.71 5.50 -2.12
N GLY A 107 0.40 6.29 -3.14
CA GLY A 107 -0.38 5.89 -4.30
C GLY A 107 0.45 5.29 -5.43
N TYR A 108 -0.02 5.47 -6.67
CA TYR A 108 0.59 4.89 -7.87
C TYR A 108 2.05 5.32 -8.05
N GLY A 109 2.93 4.34 -8.27
CA GLY A 109 4.38 4.57 -8.38
C GLY A 109 5.12 4.61 -7.04
N SER A 110 4.43 4.64 -5.89
CA SER A 110 5.05 4.50 -4.58
C SER A 110 5.60 3.08 -4.38
N LYS A 111 6.76 2.96 -3.71
CA LYS A 111 7.34 1.66 -3.34
C LYS A 111 6.45 0.85 -2.40
N THR A 112 5.52 1.51 -1.68
CA THR A 112 4.66 0.90 -0.67
C THR A 112 3.27 0.55 -1.19
N ILE A 113 2.91 0.95 -2.43
CA ILE A 113 1.56 0.74 -2.96
C ILE A 113 1.14 -0.74 -2.94
N HIS A 114 2.04 -1.65 -3.33
CA HIS A 114 1.71 -3.07 -3.34
C HIS A 114 1.52 -3.65 -1.94
N LEU A 115 2.23 -3.15 -0.92
CA LEU A 115 2.00 -3.55 0.47
C LEU A 115 0.60 -3.09 0.93
N ILE A 116 0.22 -1.84 0.66
CA ILE A 116 -1.11 -1.33 0.97
C ILE A 116 -2.19 -2.14 0.26
N LEU A 117 -1.98 -2.48 -1.01
CA LEU A 117 -2.94 -3.27 -1.78
C LEU A 117 -3.03 -4.72 -1.30
N ASN A 118 -1.94 -5.33 -0.80
CA ASN A 118 -2.01 -6.64 -0.14
C ASN A 118 -2.84 -6.58 1.16
N LEU A 119 -2.70 -5.50 1.94
CA LEU A 119 -3.54 -5.24 3.12
C LEU A 119 -5.01 -5.01 2.76
N TRP A 120 -5.25 -4.30 1.65
CA TRP A 120 -6.59 -3.93 1.22
C TRP A 120 -7.37 -5.11 0.62
N TYR A 121 -6.67 -5.93 -0.18
CA TYR A 121 -7.25 -7.03 -0.97
C TYR A 121 -6.68 -8.40 -0.56
N PRO A 122 -6.85 -8.84 0.70
CA PRO A 122 -6.24 -10.07 1.19
C PRO A 122 -6.77 -11.33 0.47
N ALA A 123 -7.96 -11.25 -0.14
CA ALA A 123 -8.55 -12.34 -0.90
C ALA A 123 -8.07 -12.43 -2.36
N PHE A 124 -7.33 -11.43 -2.86
CA PHE A 124 -6.76 -11.48 -4.21
C PHE A 124 -5.61 -12.47 -4.28
N THR A 125 -5.48 -13.15 -5.40
CA THR A 125 -4.31 -13.98 -5.69
C THR A 125 -3.18 -13.09 -6.20
N HIS A 126 -2.27 -12.67 -5.31
CA HIS A 126 -1.15 -11.79 -5.64
C HIS A 126 0.01 -12.51 -6.35
N THR A 127 0.05 -13.84 -6.29
CA THR A 127 1.05 -14.70 -6.96
C THR A 127 0.34 -15.83 -7.73
N PRO A 128 -0.37 -15.52 -8.82
CA PRO A 128 -1.03 -16.54 -9.61
C PRO A 128 -0.02 -17.48 -10.27
N ALA A 129 -0.43 -18.70 -10.61
CA ALA A 129 0.41 -19.72 -11.24
C ALA A 129 0.96 -19.28 -12.61
N TYR A 130 0.34 -18.30 -13.25
CA TYR A 130 0.74 -17.75 -14.54
C TYR A 130 1.06 -16.28 -14.41
N ASP A 131 2.26 -15.86 -14.81
CA ASP A 131 2.74 -14.47 -14.73
C ASP A 131 1.83 -13.47 -15.47
N ASN A 132 1.15 -13.94 -16.50
CA ASN A 132 0.24 -13.10 -17.26
C ASN A 132 -1.11 -12.82 -16.57
N ASN A 133 -1.34 -13.32 -15.35
CA ASN A 133 -2.57 -13.12 -14.59
C ASN A 133 -2.37 -12.32 -13.29
N LEU A 134 -1.25 -11.61 -13.18
CA LEU A 134 -0.96 -10.76 -12.01
C LEU A 134 -1.96 -9.62 -11.89
N PRO A 135 -2.49 -9.35 -10.68
CA PRO A 135 -3.28 -8.16 -10.43
C PRO A 135 -2.49 -6.89 -10.76
N GLN A 136 -3.17 -5.90 -11.27
CA GLN A 136 -2.56 -4.65 -11.73
C GLN A 136 -3.14 -3.46 -10.97
N VAL A 137 -2.26 -2.54 -10.59
CA VAL A 137 -2.68 -1.25 -10.03
C VAL A 137 -3.22 -0.39 -11.15
N ASP A 138 -4.44 0.07 -11.01
CA ASP A 138 -5.08 0.96 -11.96
C ASP A 138 -5.66 2.22 -11.28
N HIS A 139 -5.96 3.23 -12.07
CA HIS A 139 -6.56 4.48 -11.61
C HIS A 139 -8.08 4.42 -11.75
N VAL A 140 -8.80 4.76 -10.68
CA VAL A 140 -10.28 4.87 -10.73
C VAL A 140 -10.68 5.88 -11.79
N PHE A 141 -10.14 7.09 -11.71
CA PHE A 141 -10.25 8.11 -12.77
C PHE A 141 -9.02 8.01 -13.68
N PRO A 142 -9.19 7.72 -14.98
CA PRO A 142 -8.07 7.48 -15.88
C PRO A 142 -7.13 8.67 -15.98
N GLN A 143 -5.83 8.41 -15.91
CA GLN A 143 -4.81 9.46 -16.02
C GLN A 143 -4.91 10.26 -17.32
N SER A 144 -5.22 9.60 -18.44
CA SER A 144 -5.38 10.24 -19.76
C SER A 144 -6.43 11.34 -19.70
N ARG A 145 -7.59 11.05 -19.10
CA ARG A 145 -8.70 12.00 -18.96
C ARG A 145 -8.37 13.13 -17.98
N LEU A 146 -7.75 12.83 -16.84
CA LEU A 146 -7.36 13.87 -15.88
C LEU A 146 -6.27 14.81 -16.42
N LYS A 147 -5.33 14.32 -17.25
CA LYS A 147 -4.32 15.14 -17.94
C LYS A 147 -4.95 16.11 -18.94
N ALA A 148 -6.09 15.75 -19.52
CA ALA A 148 -6.80 16.61 -20.47
C ALA A 148 -7.49 17.80 -19.79
N VAL A 149 -7.77 17.73 -18.48
CA VAL A 149 -8.41 18.85 -17.75
C VAL A 149 -7.40 19.99 -17.58
N LYS A 150 -7.74 21.16 -18.14
CA LYS A 150 -6.90 22.36 -18.10
C LYS A 150 -7.57 23.47 -17.30
N VAL A 151 -6.73 24.31 -16.69
CA VAL A 151 -7.14 25.56 -16.04
C VAL A 151 -6.18 26.67 -16.43
N THR A 152 -6.63 27.91 -16.34
CA THR A 152 -5.76 29.07 -16.53
C THR A 152 -4.98 29.30 -15.24
N SER A 153 -3.65 29.31 -15.31
CA SER A 153 -2.80 29.64 -14.17
C SER A 153 -3.03 31.10 -13.78
N PRO A 154 -3.34 31.40 -12.51
CA PRO A 154 -3.51 32.78 -12.05
C PRO A 154 -2.21 33.59 -12.14
N ASP A 155 -1.07 32.94 -12.01
CA ASP A 155 0.25 33.63 -11.99
C ASP A 155 0.76 33.97 -13.39
N THR A 156 0.44 33.14 -14.39
CA THR A 156 1.04 33.25 -15.73
C THR A 156 0.05 33.48 -16.83
N GLY A 157 -1.26 33.35 -16.59
CA GLY A 157 -2.33 33.40 -17.59
C GLY A 157 -2.29 32.24 -18.60
N ARG A 158 -1.39 31.26 -18.43
CA ARG A 158 -1.24 30.13 -19.37
C ARG A 158 -2.16 28.97 -18.99
N SER A 159 -2.57 28.21 -20.01
CA SER A 159 -3.29 26.96 -19.80
C SER A 159 -2.34 25.89 -19.23
N VAL A 160 -2.66 25.35 -18.04
CA VAL A 160 -1.90 24.32 -17.35
C VAL A 160 -2.80 23.13 -16.99
N MET A 161 -2.21 21.96 -16.75
CA MET A 161 -2.98 20.82 -16.23
C MET A 161 -3.53 21.14 -14.84
N LYS A 162 -4.83 20.92 -14.65
CA LYS A 162 -5.48 21.07 -13.35
C LYS A 162 -4.94 20.04 -12.35
N TYR A 163 -4.81 18.79 -12.77
CA TYR A 163 -4.39 17.68 -11.92
C TYR A 163 -2.95 17.27 -12.28
N ARG A 164 -1.99 17.53 -11.40
CA ARG A 164 -0.59 17.12 -11.52
C ARG A 164 -0.41 15.66 -11.07
N ASP A 165 0.81 15.15 -11.12
CA ASP A 165 1.12 13.73 -10.83
C ASP A 165 0.73 13.33 -9.41
N ASP A 166 0.96 14.16 -8.42
CA ASP A 166 0.57 13.97 -7.04
C ASP A 166 -0.94 13.77 -6.89
N ALA A 167 -1.74 14.62 -7.50
CA ALA A 167 -3.19 14.51 -7.49
C ALA A 167 -3.66 13.24 -8.22
N ARG A 168 -3.15 12.96 -9.42
CA ARG A 168 -3.58 11.80 -10.22
C ARG A 168 -3.18 10.46 -9.62
N ASN A 169 -1.99 10.38 -9.03
CA ASN A 169 -1.40 9.16 -8.48
C ASN A 169 -1.73 8.93 -7.00
N HIS A 170 -2.57 9.76 -6.42
CA HIS A 170 -3.01 9.66 -5.04
C HIS A 170 -3.64 8.29 -4.75
N LEU A 171 -3.38 7.71 -3.56
CA LEU A 171 -3.90 6.39 -3.19
C LEU A 171 -5.43 6.27 -3.37
N ALA A 172 -6.19 7.32 -3.05
CA ALA A 172 -7.63 7.32 -3.24
C ALA A 172 -8.08 7.34 -4.72
N ASN A 173 -7.16 7.49 -5.68
CA ASN A 173 -7.43 7.25 -7.10
C ASN A 173 -6.91 5.88 -7.57
N CYS A 174 -6.35 5.06 -6.71
CA CYS A 174 -5.82 3.74 -7.06
C CYS A 174 -6.79 2.62 -6.67
N MET A 175 -6.79 1.55 -7.46
CA MET A 175 -7.48 0.30 -7.17
C MET A 175 -6.67 -0.86 -7.72
N LEU A 176 -6.95 -2.08 -7.24
CA LEU A 176 -6.35 -3.30 -7.78
C LEU A 176 -7.38 -3.99 -8.68
N LEU A 177 -7.00 -4.24 -9.91
CA LEU A 177 -7.81 -4.97 -10.88
C LEU A 177 -7.16 -6.29 -11.24
N THR A 178 -7.96 -7.27 -11.60
CA THR A 178 -7.45 -8.45 -12.31
C THR A 178 -6.93 -8.03 -13.69
N ARG A 179 -6.07 -8.85 -14.28
CA ARG A 179 -5.58 -8.57 -15.64
C ARG A 179 -6.72 -8.50 -16.66
N ALA A 180 -7.74 -9.35 -16.52
CA ALA A 180 -8.88 -9.35 -17.41
C ALA A 180 -9.67 -8.03 -17.33
N GLU A 181 -9.81 -7.48 -16.13
CA GLU A 181 -10.47 -6.19 -15.91
C GLU A 181 -9.65 -4.99 -16.42
N ASN A 182 -8.33 -5.08 -16.41
CA ASN A 182 -7.44 -3.98 -16.84
C ASN A 182 -6.97 -4.10 -18.30
N GLY A 183 -7.17 -5.26 -18.93
CA GLY A 183 -6.73 -5.54 -20.30
C GLY A 183 -7.63 -4.94 -21.39
N GLY A 184 -7.29 -5.26 -22.65
CA GLY A 184 -8.09 -4.85 -23.82
C GLY A 184 -9.53 -5.39 -23.74
N GLY A 185 -10.50 -4.48 -23.77
CA GLY A 185 -11.92 -4.78 -23.49
C GLY A 185 -12.33 -4.62 -22.04
N GLY A 186 -11.40 -4.39 -21.11
CA GLY A 186 -11.67 -4.05 -19.71
C GLY A 186 -11.78 -2.55 -19.47
N LYS A 187 -11.38 -2.12 -18.26
CA LYS A 187 -11.54 -0.72 -17.82
C LYS A 187 -10.80 0.29 -18.67
N SER A 188 -9.52 0.02 -18.99
CA SER A 188 -8.69 0.94 -19.80
C SER A 188 -8.87 2.42 -19.39
N ASP A 189 -9.32 3.29 -20.27
CA ASP A 189 -9.60 4.71 -20.05
C ASP A 189 -11.09 5.04 -19.85
N MET A 190 -11.91 4.03 -19.51
CA MET A 190 -13.34 4.25 -19.19
C MET A 190 -13.49 5.23 -18.03
N SER A 191 -14.52 6.09 -18.10
CA SER A 191 -14.88 6.92 -16.95
C SER A 191 -15.36 6.04 -15.78
N PRO A 192 -15.26 6.51 -14.52
CA PRO A 192 -15.83 5.76 -13.39
C PRO A 192 -17.33 5.49 -13.57
N ALA A 193 -18.09 6.45 -14.13
CA ALA A 193 -19.51 6.28 -14.40
C ALA A 193 -19.79 5.13 -15.39
N ASP A 194 -18.97 4.99 -16.44
CA ASP A 194 -19.10 3.90 -17.41
C ASP A 194 -18.65 2.55 -16.82
N TRP A 195 -17.57 2.56 -16.04
CA TRP A 195 -17.01 1.34 -15.46
C TRP A 195 -17.88 0.75 -14.35
N PHE A 196 -18.42 1.60 -13.45
CA PHE A 196 -19.16 1.13 -12.28
C PHE A 196 -20.66 0.94 -12.53
N LYS A 197 -21.21 1.37 -13.66
CA LYS A 197 -22.67 1.32 -13.92
C LYS A 197 -23.29 -0.06 -13.73
N ASP A 198 -22.57 -1.13 -14.09
CA ASP A 198 -23.03 -2.51 -14.07
C ASP A 198 -22.35 -3.35 -12.94
N LYS A 199 -21.61 -2.69 -12.04
CA LYS A 199 -20.97 -3.37 -10.89
C LYS A 199 -21.95 -3.46 -9.72
N ASP A 200 -21.94 -4.62 -9.06
CA ASP A 200 -22.76 -4.84 -7.88
C ASP A 200 -22.22 -4.14 -6.62
N ALA A 201 -23.00 -4.17 -5.54
CA ALA A 201 -22.64 -3.55 -4.28
C ALA A 201 -21.37 -4.16 -3.67
N ASN A 202 -21.15 -5.47 -3.81
CA ASN A 202 -19.98 -6.15 -3.27
C ASN A 202 -18.69 -5.68 -3.96
N TYR A 203 -18.76 -5.47 -5.28
CA TYR A 203 -17.64 -4.90 -6.05
C TYR A 203 -17.32 -3.48 -5.57
N LEU A 204 -18.32 -2.63 -5.43
CA LEU A 204 -18.15 -1.25 -4.97
C LEU A 204 -17.58 -1.21 -3.53
N ASP A 205 -18.08 -2.07 -2.65
CA ASP A 205 -17.61 -2.17 -1.26
C ASP A 205 -16.17 -2.71 -1.18
N LEU A 206 -15.81 -3.72 -1.99
CA LEU A 206 -14.44 -4.24 -2.08
C LEU A 206 -13.44 -3.15 -2.44
N HIS A 207 -13.81 -2.30 -3.40
CA HIS A 207 -12.95 -1.23 -3.90
C HIS A 207 -13.14 0.10 -3.16
N LEU A 208 -14.00 0.15 -2.13
CA LEU A 208 -14.36 1.36 -1.37
C LEU A 208 -14.76 2.51 -2.31
N ILE A 209 -15.67 2.21 -3.24
CA ILE A 209 -16.20 3.19 -4.17
C ILE A 209 -17.38 3.92 -3.51
N PRO A 210 -17.39 5.25 -3.48
CA PRO A 210 -18.54 6.03 -3.02
C PRO A 210 -19.83 5.61 -3.73
N LYS A 211 -20.90 5.35 -2.96
CA LYS A 211 -22.18 4.84 -3.49
C LYS A 211 -23.01 5.91 -4.19
N ASP A 212 -22.74 7.19 -3.94
CA ASP A 212 -23.35 8.28 -4.68
C ASP A 212 -22.80 8.31 -6.11
N LYS A 213 -23.64 7.86 -7.05
CA LYS A 213 -23.30 7.79 -8.48
C LYS A 213 -23.00 9.15 -9.11
N ALA A 214 -23.49 10.25 -8.53
CA ALA A 214 -23.17 11.60 -9.00
C ALA A 214 -21.67 11.90 -8.87
N LEU A 215 -20.98 11.30 -7.91
CA LEU A 215 -19.54 11.45 -7.72
C LEU A 215 -18.70 10.73 -8.79
N TRP A 216 -19.28 9.85 -9.59
CA TRP A 216 -18.55 9.09 -10.61
C TRP A 216 -18.30 9.90 -11.91
N ALA A 217 -18.90 11.09 -12.02
CA ALA A 217 -18.69 11.99 -13.16
C ALA A 217 -17.26 12.57 -13.13
N MET A 218 -16.67 12.79 -14.32
CA MET A 218 -15.28 13.23 -14.47
C MET A 218 -15.01 14.60 -13.83
N ASP A 219 -15.99 15.49 -13.81
CA ASP A 219 -15.92 16.83 -13.20
C ASP A 219 -16.07 16.81 -11.67
N ARG A 220 -16.44 15.65 -11.09
CA ARG A 220 -16.57 15.45 -9.62
C ARG A 220 -15.37 14.72 -9.01
N TYR A 221 -14.22 14.74 -9.69
CA TYR A 221 -13.01 14.06 -9.24
C TYR A 221 -12.61 14.40 -7.80
N GLU A 222 -12.59 15.67 -7.45
CA GLU A 222 -12.16 16.14 -6.12
C GLU A 222 -13.11 15.67 -5.02
N ASP A 223 -14.42 15.73 -5.25
CA ASP A 223 -15.44 15.27 -4.31
C ASP A 223 -15.38 13.75 -4.14
N PHE A 224 -15.21 13.02 -5.25
CA PHE A 224 -15.01 11.58 -5.20
C PHE A 224 -13.79 11.20 -4.36
N ILE A 225 -12.65 11.86 -4.58
CA ILE A 225 -11.42 11.62 -3.83
C ILE A 225 -11.61 11.92 -2.34
N ALA A 226 -12.29 13.01 -2.00
CA ALA A 226 -12.57 13.37 -0.60
C ALA A 226 -13.40 12.29 0.09
N GLU A 227 -14.49 11.84 -0.52
CA GLU A 227 -15.36 10.79 0.04
C GLU A 227 -14.62 9.46 0.15
N ARG A 228 -13.90 9.06 -0.91
CA ARG A 228 -13.15 7.80 -0.90
C ARG A 228 -12.00 7.80 0.11
N LYS A 229 -11.36 8.95 0.36
CA LYS A 229 -10.40 9.12 1.46
C LYS A 229 -11.03 8.78 2.81
N SER A 230 -12.26 9.22 3.04
CA SER A 230 -13.00 8.90 4.28
C SER A 230 -13.22 7.39 4.43
N LEU A 231 -13.68 6.72 3.38
CA LEU A 231 -13.88 5.26 3.39
C LEU A 231 -12.58 4.50 3.65
N ILE A 232 -11.50 4.90 2.97
CA ILE A 232 -10.16 4.30 3.14
C ILE A 232 -9.63 4.55 4.56
N ALA A 233 -9.75 5.78 5.08
CA ALA A 233 -9.31 6.12 6.42
C ALA A 233 -10.04 5.28 7.48
N THR A 234 -11.33 5.05 7.31
CA THR A 234 -12.12 4.18 8.20
C THR A 234 -11.59 2.74 8.17
N LYS A 235 -11.33 2.17 6.98
CA LYS A 235 -10.78 0.83 6.83
C LYS A 235 -9.42 0.68 7.49
N PHE A 236 -8.56 1.68 7.39
CA PHE A 236 -7.18 1.66 7.87
C PHE A 236 -6.95 2.46 9.16
N SER A 237 -8.03 2.76 9.92
CA SER A 237 -7.96 3.51 11.19
C SER A 237 -7.03 2.90 12.24
N TRP A 238 -6.80 1.59 12.19
CA TRP A 238 -5.86 0.87 13.06
C TRP A 238 -4.38 1.12 12.73
N LEU A 239 -4.10 1.62 11.54
CA LEU A 239 -2.74 1.80 11.00
C LEU A 239 -2.31 3.28 10.95
N ILE A 240 -3.23 4.16 10.62
CA ILE A 240 -2.99 5.60 10.44
C ILE A 240 -3.38 6.40 11.69
N ALA A 241 -2.55 7.39 12.03
CA ALA A 241 -2.78 8.33 13.13
C ALA A 241 -3.54 9.57 12.66
#